data_ee06784c00bccf9cc0a4d0865a1d8183
#
_entry.id   ee06784c00bccf9cc0a4d0865a1d8183
#
_cell.length_a   1.000
_cell.length_b   1.000
_cell.length_c   1.000
_cell.angle_alpha   90.00
_cell.angle_beta   90.00
_cell.angle_gamma   90.00
#
_symmetry.space_group_name_H-M   'P 1'
#
loop_
_entity.id
_entity.type
_entity.pdbx_description
1 polymer ?
#
loop_
_entity_poly.entity_id
_entity_poly.type
_entity_poly.pdbx_seq_one_letter_code
_entity_poly.pdbx_strand_id
1 'polypeptide(L)'
;MLKFRALSACFLLLTSLSHGSTILILGDSFSAGYGMRIDQGWVKLLSEDISPKYEIFNASISGDTTQGGVSRLPKLLSSVSPDYVIIELGGNDGLRGQPLSSMRENIERMIKLCIEEEITPILFKMRIPPNYGKRYSSAFEKVYSDIISKLNVHSISFEFELLLTEPGMIQSDGMHPTSKAQDFIKNAVKKSLKDLIHDL
;
A
#
# COMPACT_ATOMS: atom_id res chain seq x y z
N MET A 1 -59.92 7.13 -40.59
CA MET A 1 -59.36 7.82 -39.38
C MET A 1 -58.30 6.93 -38.70
N LEU A 2 -57.06 7.18 -38.96
CA LEU A 2 -55.93 6.39 -38.47
C LEU A 2 -55.45 7.01 -37.16
N LYS A 3 -55.55 6.31 -36.04
CA LYS A 3 -55.05 6.79 -34.71
C LYS A 3 -53.58 6.42 -34.54
N PHE A 4 -52.67 7.41 -34.64
CA PHE A 4 -51.27 7.26 -34.24
C PHE A 4 -51.17 7.18 -32.71
N ARG A 5 -50.71 6.06 -32.17
CA ARG A 5 -50.29 5.94 -30.79
C ARG A 5 -48.80 6.34 -30.70
N ALA A 6 -48.55 7.47 -30.09
CA ALA A 6 -47.18 7.87 -29.75
C ALA A 6 -46.64 6.96 -28.61
N LEU A 7 -45.60 6.19 -28.91
CA LEU A 7 -44.86 5.39 -27.93
C LEU A 7 -43.79 6.32 -27.27
N SER A 8 -44.09 6.75 -26.05
CA SER A 8 -43.12 7.55 -25.26
C SER A 8 -42.04 6.62 -24.71
N ALA A 9 -40.85 6.65 -25.30
CA ALA A 9 -39.69 5.95 -24.79
C ALA A 9 -39.12 6.73 -23.60
N CYS A 10 -39.33 6.23 -22.39
CA CYS A 10 -38.73 6.77 -21.19
C CYS A 10 -37.25 6.31 -21.13
N PHE A 11 -36.34 7.22 -21.47
CA PHE A 11 -34.92 7.00 -21.37
C PHE A 11 -34.51 7.16 -19.87
N LEU A 12 -34.39 6.04 -19.15
CA LEU A 12 -33.82 6.01 -17.81
C LEU A 12 -32.32 6.32 -17.94
N LEU A 13 -31.94 7.57 -17.68
CA LEU A 13 -30.55 7.95 -17.42
C LEU A 13 -30.12 7.27 -16.11
N LEU A 14 -29.44 6.14 -16.21
CA LEU A 14 -28.66 5.56 -15.13
C LEU A 14 -27.48 6.50 -14.89
N THR A 15 -27.64 7.44 -13.94
CA THR A 15 -26.50 8.17 -13.37
C THR A 15 -25.70 7.15 -12.57
N SER A 16 -24.63 6.61 -13.15
CA SER A 16 -23.61 5.90 -12.39
C SER A 16 -23.04 6.91 -11.40
N LEU A 17 -23.37 6.74 -10.13
CA LEU A 17 -22.63 7.38 -9.03
C LEU A 17 -21.20 6.88 -9.17
N SER A 18 -20.31 7.75 -9.67
CA SER A 18 -18.87 7.50 -9.65
C SER A 18 -18.46 7.42 -8.19
N HIS A 19 -18.41 6.21 -7.64
CA HIS A 19 -17.70 5.97 -6.40
C HIS A 19 -16.22 6.23 -6.67
N GLY A 20 -15.58 7.02 -5.81
CA GLY A 20 -14.14 7.19 -5.89
C GLY A 20 -13.44 5.84 -5.77
N SER A 21 -12.31 5.66 -6.46
CA SER A 21 -11.53 4.42 -6.38
C SER A 21 -11.00 4.20 -4.97
N THR A 22 -10.99 2.94 -4.52
CA THR A 22 -10.57 2.55 -3.17
C THR A 22 -9.15 1.96 -3.18
N ILE A 23 -8.30 2.48 -2.29
CA ILE A 23 -6.94 2.01 -2.07
C ILE A 23 -6.88 1.33 -0.70
N LEU A 24 -6.59 0.03 -0.68
CA LEU A 24 -6.34 -0.72 0.55
C LEU A 24 -4.84 -0.67 0.88
N ILE A 25 -4.49 -0.26 2.11
CA ILE A 25 -3.13 -0.37 2.64
C ILE A 25 -3.03 -1.63 3.48
N LEU A 26 -2.26 -2.61 3.03
CA LEU A 26 -1.92 -3.83 3.75
C LEU A 26 -0.49 -3.68 4.28
N GLY A 27 -0.34 -3.11 5.47
CA GLY A 27 0.95 -2.73 6.03
C GLY A 27 1.18 -3.18 7.46
N ASP A 28 2.31 -2.77 7.99
CA ASP A 28 2.70 -3.00 9.38
C ASP A 28 2.73 -1.71 10.23
N SER A 29 3.67 -1.59 11.16
CA SER A 29 3.81 -0.42 12.05
C SER A 29 4.14 0.88 11.32
N PHE A 30 4.78 0.80 10.16
CA PHE A 30 5.15 1.96 9.34
C PHE A 30 3.91 2.67 8.79
N SER A 31 2.90 1.93 8.35
CA SER A 31 1.63 2.45 7.84
C SER A 31 0.56 2.59 8.92
N ALA A 32 0.66 1.84 10.04
CA ALA A 32 -0.24 1.97 11.18
C ALA A 32 0.01 3.24 12.01
N GLY A 33 1.14 3.94 11.82
CA GLY A 33 1.49 5.12 12.59
C GLY A 33 1.90 4.80 14.02
N TYR A 34 2.70 3.75 14.22
CA TYR A 34 3.15 3.31 15.54
C TYR A 34 3.82 4.44 16.35
N GLY A 35 3.45 4.55 17.63
CA GLY A 35 4.02 5.56 18.55
C GLY A 35 3.53 7.01 18.31
N MET A 36 2.52 7.19 17.45
CA MET A 36 1.96 8.51 17.11
C MET A 36 0.42 8.50 17.22
N ARG A 37 -0.17 9.68 17.14
CA ARG A 37 -1.61 9.81 16.93
C ARG A 37 -1.93 9.39 15.48
N ILE A 38 -3.06 8.72 15.28
CA ILE A 38 -3.48 8.19 13.98
C ILE A 38 -3.60 9.29 12.92
N ASP A 39 -4.06 10.48 13.32
CA ASP A 39 -4.23 11.64 12.45
C ASP A 39 -2.90 12.25 11.94
N GLN A 40 -1.78 11.88 12.53
CA GLN A 40 -0.44 12.31 12.12
C GLN A 40 0.25 11.34 11.15
N GLY A 41 -0.29 10.13 10.94
CA GLY A 41 0.31 9.12 10.09
C GLY A 41 0.19 9.45 8.59
N TRP A 42 1.20 9.06 7.80
CA TRP A 42 1.26 9.34 6.37
C TRP A 42 0.03 8.85 5.58
N VAL A 43 -0.57 7.73 6.02
CA VAL A 43 -1.79 7.20 5.38
C VAL A 43 -2.95 8.15 5.54
N LYS A 44 -3.16 8.71 6.74
CA LYS A 44 -4.22 9.68 7.00
C LYS A 44 -3.97 10.98 6.24
N LEU A 45 -2.75 11.49 6.26
CA LEU A 45 -2.35 12.69 5.51
C LEU A 45 -2.54 12.50 4.01
N LEU A 46 -2.21 11.32 3.47
CA LEU A 46 -2.45 11.00 2.06
C LEU A 46 -3.94 10.95 1.75
N SER A 47 -4.74 10.31 2.61
CA SER A 47 -6.19 10.23 2.44
C SER A 47 -6.84 11.61 2.33
N GLU A 48 -6.41 12.57 3.13
CA GLU A 48 -6.90 13.96 3.07
C GLU A 48 -6.48 14.68 1.79
N ASP A 49 -5.27 14.40 1.31
CA ASP A 49 -4.70 15.01 0.10
C ASP A 49 -5.39 14.57 -1.21
N ILE A 50 -5.93 13.33 -1.24
CA ILE A 50 -6.50 12.73 -2.48
C ILE A 50 -8.02 12.60 -2.45
N SER A 51 -8.66 12.92 -1.32
CA SER A 51 -10.13 12.96 -1.18
C SER A 51 -10.70 14.13 -2.03
N PRO A 52 -11.92 14.03 -2.58
CA PRO A 52 -12.83 12.88 -2.50
C PRO A 52 -12.68 11.85 -3.64
N LYS A 53 -11.69 11.98 -4.53
CA LYS A 53 -11.53 11.07 -5.69
C LYS A 53 -11.16 9.65 -5.30
N TYR A 54 -10.40 9.52 -4.19
CA TYR A 54 -9.91 8.23 -3.70
C TYR A 54 -10.23 8.07 -2.23
N GLU A 55 -10.69 6.89 -1.86
CA GLU A 55 -10.85 6.48 -0.47
C GLU A 55 -9.70 5.56 -0.08
N ILE A 56 -9.07 5.79 1.09
CA ILE A 56 -8.03 4.91 1.62
C ILE A 56 -8.56 4.12 2.79
N PHE A 57 -8.51 2.79 2.69
CA PHE A 57 -8.75 1.88 3.79
C PHE A 57 -7.41 1.39 4.36
N ASN A 58 -7.05 1.87 5.55
CA ASN A 58 -5.82 1.45 6.21
C ASN A 58 -6.06 0.19 7.06
N ALA A 59 -5.61 -0.96 6.58
CA ALA A 59 -5.67 -2.24 7.27
C ALA A 59 -4.32 -2.64 7.89
N SER A 60 -3.43 -1.68 8.15
CA SER A 60 -2.10 -1.95 8.70
C SER A 60 -2.17 -2.36 10.17
N ILE A 61 -1.33 -3.33 10.55
CA ILE A 61 -1.25 -3.85 11.93
C ILE A 61 0.21 -3.85 12.37
N SER A 62 0.52 -3.12 13.44
CA SER A 62 1.88 -3.06 13.98
C SER A 62 2.43 -4.46 14.31
N GLY A 63 3.64 -4.75 13.84
CA GLY A 63 4.29 -6.03 14.03
C GLY A 63 3.86 -7.12 13.05
N ASP A 64 2.98 -6.82 12.09
CA ASP A 64 2.52 -7.81 11.11
C ASP A 64 3.66 -8.27 10.18
N THR A 65 3.55 -9.48 9.69
CA THR A 65 4.51 -10.13 8.78
C THR A 65 3.84 -10.42 7.45
N THR A 66 4.63 -10.85 6.46
CA THR A 66 4.09 -11.30 5.19
C THR A 66 3.13 -12.48 5.35
N GLN A 67 3.36 -13.38 6.32
CA GLN A 67 2.44 -14.49 6.63
C GLN A 67 1.10 -13.98 7.18
N GLY A 68 1.12 -12.97 8.04
CA GLY A 68 -0.10 -12.33 8.55
C GLY A 68 -0.88 -11.67 7.41
N GLY A 69 -0.19 -10.96 6.52
CA GLY A 69 -0.78 -10.39 5.31
C GLY A 69 -1.50 -11.41 4.44
N VAL A 70 -0.84 -12.53 4.12
CA VAL A 70 -1.44 -13.65 3.37
C VAL A 70 -2.71 -14.17 4.03
N SER A 71 -2.71 -14.28 5.36
CA SER A 71 -3.84 -14.84 6.11
C SER A 71 -5.08 -13.95 6.11
N ARG A 72 -4.90 -12.62 6.10
CA ARG A 72 -6.02 -11.67 6.24
C ARG A 72 -6.44 -11.01 4.93
N LEU A 73 -5.57 -11.01 3.90
CA LEU A 73 -5.86 -10.36 2.62
C LEU A 73 -7.16 -10.86 1.97
N PRO A 74 -7.47 -12.17 1.87
CA PRO A 74 -8.70 -12.63 1.21
C PRO A 74 -9.97 -12.03 1.81
N LYS A 75 -10.03 -11.93 3.14
CA LYS A 75 -11.17 -11.31 3.82
C LYS A 75 -11.23 -9.81 3.59
N LEU A 76 -10.10 -9.13 3.54
CA LEU A 76 -10.04 -7.69 3.25
C LEU A 76 -10.50 -7.38 1.84
N LEU A 77 -10.05 -8.15 0.84
CA LEU A 77 -10.49 -7.98 -0.54
C LEU A 77 -12.01 -8.09 -0.67
N SER A 78 -12.60 -9.11 -0.08
CA SER A 78 -14.06 -9.32 -0.13
C SER A 78 -14.86 -8.27 0.65
N SER A 79 -14.31 -7.68 1.72
CA SER A 79 -15.04 -6.72 2.56
C SER A 79 -14.88 -5.27 2.13
N VAL A 80 -13.76 -4.93 1.47
CA VAL A 80 -13.42 -3.56 1.05
C VAL A 80 -13.67 -3.36 -0.44
N SER A 81 -13.52 -4.42 -1.25
CA SER A 81 -13.59 -4.39 -2.72
C SER A 81 -12.69 -3.28 -3.31
N PRO A 82 -11.37 -3.28 -3.02
CA PRO A 82 -10.49 -2.20 -3.44
C PRO A 82 -10.11 -2.30 -4.92
N ASP A 83 -9.84 -1.16 -5.57
CA ASP A 83 -9.25 -1.11 -6.92
C ASP A 83 -7.72 -1.31 -6.87
N TYR A 84 -7.10 -0.88 -5.78
CA TYR A 84 -5.65 -0.94 -5.56
C TYR A 84 -5.33 -1.51 -4.18
N VAL A 85 -4.27 -2.32 -4.09
CA VAL A 85 -3.71 -2.79 -2.81
C VAL A 85 -2.24 -2.41 -2.72
N ILE A 86 -1.89 -1.55 -1.77
CA ILE A 86 -0.49 -1.29 -1.42
C ILE A 86 -0.06 -2.33 -0.39
N ILE A 87 0.88 -3.19 -0.78
CA ILE A 87 1.48 -4.21 0.08
C ILE A 87 2.75 -3.62 0.70
N GLU A 88 2.67 -3.20 1.96
CA GLU A 88 3.76 -2.61 2.75
C GLU A 88 4.09 -3.58 3.90
N LEU A 89 4.66 -4.75 3.57
CA LEU A 89 4.99 -5.83 4.50
C LEU A 89 6.35 -6.44 4.17
N GLY A 90 6.93 -7.11 5.14
CA GLY A 90 8.22 -7.82 5.06
C GLY A 90 9.28 -7.22 5.99
N GLY A 91 9.11 -5.98 6.46
CA GLY A 91 9.99 -5.38 7.44
C GLY A 91 10.16 -6.27 8.66
N ASN A 92 9.06 -6.72 9.27
CA ASN A 92 9.07 -7.61 10.43
C ASN A 92 9.63 -9.01 10.16
N ASP A 93 9.45 -9.54 8.95
CA ASP A 93 10.10 -10.81 8.54
C ASP A 93 11.63 -10.64 8.57
N GLY A 94 12.13 -9.57 7.96
CA GLY A 94 13.54 -9.23 7.94
C GLY A 94 14.14 -8.97 9.32
N LEU A 95 13.48 -8.16 10.14
CA LEU A 95 13.92 -7.82 11.50
C LEU A 95 13.98 -9.04 12.43
N ARG A 96 13.09 -10.03 12.22
CA ARG A 96 13.07 -11.28 13.00
C ARG A 96 13.95 -12.38 12.40
N GLY A 97 14.65 -12.11 11.30
CA GLY A 97 15.53 -13.09 10.65
C GLY A 97 14.77 -14.27 10.04
N GLN A 98 13.51 -14.08 9.66
CA GLN A 98 12.74 -15.13 9.00
C GLN A 98 13.34 -15.47 7.62
N PRO A 99 13.15 -16.71 7.10
CA PRO A 99 13.66 -17.07 5.80
C PRO A 99 13.16 -16.14 4.70
N LEU A 100 14.08 -15.51 3.97
CA LEU A 100 13.75 -14.59 2.86
C LEU A 100 13.00 -15.29 1.72
N SER A 101 13.15 -16.61 1.59
CA SER A 101 12.36 -17.45 0.65
C SER A 101 10.87 -17.43 1.01
N SER A 102 10.54 -17.63 2.29
CA SER A 102 9.15 -17.59 2.78
C SER A 102 8.53 -16.21 2.64
N MET A 103 9.29 -15.14 2.95
CA MET A 103 8.87 -13.76 2.73
C MET A 103 8.56 -13.52 1.24
N ARG A 104 9.43 -13.97 0.34
CA ARG A 104 9.22 -13.89 -1.12
C ARG A 104 7.93 -14.59 -1.55
N GLU A 105 7.76 -15.84 -1.15
CA GLU A 105 6.58 -16.66 -1.50
C GLU A 105 5.28 -16.00 -1.02
N ASN A 106 5.28 -15.47 0.18
CA ASN A 106 4.12 -14.76 0.75
C ASN A 106 3.78 -13.49 -0.03
N ILE A 107 4.77 -12.66 -0.37
CA ILE A 107 4.56 -11.44 -1.17
C ILE A 107 4.05 -11.81 -2.56
N GLU A 108 4.67 -12.79 -3.24
CA GLU A 108 4.21 -13.25 -4.56
C GLU A 108 2.78 -13.79 -4.50
N ARG A 109 2.41 -14.49 -3.43
CA ARG A 109 1.05 -15.00 -3.23
C ARG A 109 0.02 -13.87 -3.07
N MET A 110 0.34 -12.85 -2.28
CA MET A 110 -0.54 -11.69 -2.13
C MET A 110 -0.74 -10.93 -3.44
N ILE A 111 0.34 -10.72 -4.19
CA ILE A 111 0.30 -10.06 -5.51
C ILE A 111 -0.58 -10.86 -6.49
N LYS A 112 -0.37 -12.18 -6.58
CA LYS A 112 -1.15 -13.05 -7.47
C LYS A 112 -2.63 -13.04 -7.12
N LEU A 113 -2.95 -13.09 -5.81
CA LEU A 113 -4.34 -13.02 -5.37
C LEU A 113 -5.01 -11.71 -5.81
N CYS A 114 -4.32 -10.57 -5.68
CA CYS A 114 -4.87 -9.31 -6.18
C CYS A 114 -5.12 -9.35 -7.70
N ILE A 115 -4.18 -9.88 -8.48
CA ILE A 115 -4.31 -9.98 -9.94
C ILE A 115 -5.47 -10.92 -10.33
N GLU A 116 -5.64 -12.05 -9.64
CA GLU A 116 -6.73 -13.01 -9.85
C GLU A 116 -8.11 -12.38 -9.58
N GLU A 117 -8.19 -11.43 -8.65
CA GLU A 117 -9.39 -10.65 -8.32
C GLU A 117 -9.52 -9.35 -9.14
N GLU A 118 -8.73 -9.18 -10.20
CA GLU A 118 -8.70 -7.97 -11.05
C GLU A 118 -8.33 -6.68 -10.32
N ILE A 119 -7.65 -6.77 -9.18
CA ILE A 119 -7.19 -5.66 -8.35
C ILE A 119 -5.73 -5.34 -8.67
N THR A 120 -5.38 -4.07 -8.77
CA THR A 120 -4.01 -3.64 -9.05
C THR A 120 -3.13 -3.68 -7.79
N PRO A 121 -2.15 -4.61 -7.67
CA PRO A 121 -1.21 -4.63 -6.56
C PRO A 121 -0.10 -3.60 -6.77
N ILE A 122 0.33 -2.97 -5.68
CA ILE A 122 1.45 -2.03 -5.62
C ILE A 122 2.37 -2.47 -4.50
N LEU A 123 3.61 -2.84 -4.81
CA LEU A 123 4.56 -3.33 -3.82
C LEU A 123 5.39 -2.19 -3.24
N PHE A 124 5.28 -1.95 -1.94
CA PHE A 124 6.13 -0.99 -1.24
C PHE A 124 7.48 -1.64 -0.92
N LYS A 125 8.58 -1.10 -1.44
CA LYS A 125 9.92 -1.64 -1.23
C LYS A 125 10.41 -1.30 0.17
N MET A 126 10.41 -2.32 1.05
CA MET A 126 10.92 -2.15 2.40
C MET A 126 12.44 -2.29 2.48
N ARG A 127 13.01 -1.73 3.53
CA ARG A 127 14.41 -1.88 3.92
C ARG A 127 14.51 -2.27 5.39
N ILE A 128 15.63 -2.86 5.75
CA ILE A 128 15.98 -3.14 7.15
C ILE A 128 17.22 -2.31 7.53
N PRO A 129 17.38 -1.99 8.84
CA PRO A 129 18.51 -1.21 9.31
C PRO A 129 19.87 -1.81 8.92
N PRO A 130 20.89 -0.98 8.63
CA PRO A 130 22.19 -1.46 8.12
C PRO A 130 22.99 -2.29 9.13
N ASN A 131 22.66 -2.23 10.42
CA ASN A 131 23.28 -3.04 11.47
C ASN A 131 23.00 -4.55 11.36
N TYR A 132 22.05 -4.98 10.51
CA TYR A 132 21.86 -6.39 10.16
C TYR A 132 22.94 -6.95 9.22
N GLY A 133 23.86 -6.10 8.77
CA GLY A 133 24.98 -6.44 7.90
C GLY A 133 24.65 -6.40 6.40
N LYS A 134 25.59 -5.87 5.62
CA LYS A 134 25.43 -5.59 4.20
C LYS A 134 24.92 -6.78 3.39
N ARG A 135 25.45 -7.99 3.65
CA ARG A 135 25.05 -9.20 2.92
C ARG A 135 23.56 -9.50 3.08
N TYR A 136 23.06 -9.43 4.31
CA TYR A 136 21.66 -9.73 4.61
C TYR A 136 20.74 -8.61 4.11
N SER A 137 21.07 -7.34 4.35
CA SER A 137 20.28 -6.20 3.89
C SER A 137 20.16 -6.19 2.36
N SER A 138 21.26 -6.44 1.63
CA SER A 138 21.21 -6.54 0.16
C SER A 138 20.38 -7.74 -0.31
N ALA A 139 20.44 -8.87 0.37
CA ALA A 139 19.61 -10.03 0.02
C ALA A 139 18.13 -9.77 0.28
N PHE A 140 17.81 -9.07 1.38
CA PHE A 140 16.45 -8.64 1.72
C PHE A 140 15.87 -7.70 0.64
N GLU A 141 16.59 -6.64 0.28
CA GLU A 141 16.15 -5.68 -0.75
C GLU A 141 16.01 -6.35 -2.13
N LYS A 142 16.89 -7.32 -2.43
CA LYS A 142 16.84 -8.08 -3.67
C LYS A 142 15.54 -8.87 -3.82
N VAL A 143 14.91 -9.31 -2.74
CA VAL A 143 13.60 -9.99 -2.80
C VAL A 143 12.57 -9.12 -3.51
N TYR A 144 12.46 -7.84 -3.13
CA TYR A 144 11.51 -6.91 -3.75
C TYR A 144 11.84 -6.66 -5.22
N SER A 145 13.11 -6.40 -5.53
CA SER A 145 13.55 -6.13 -6.91
C SER A 145 13.29 -7.32 -7.84
N ASP A 146 13.53 -8.54 -7.36
CA ASP A 146 13.27 -9.77 -8.11
C ASP A 146 11.76 -9.97 -8.36
N ILE A 147 10.91 -9.72 -7.33
CA ILE A 147 9.45 -9.84 -7.46
C ILE A 147 8.93 -8.83 -8.48
N ILE A 148 9.34 -7.57 -8.36
CA ILE A 148 8.92 -6.49 -9.26
C ILE A 148 9.26 -6.83 -10.70
N SER A 149 10.50 -7.27 -10.95
CA SER A 149 10.96 -7.67 -12.29
C SER A 149 10.22 -8.90 -12.82
N LYS A 150 10.01 -9.93 -11.96
CA LYS A 150 9.39 -11.20 -12.35
C LYS A 150 7.90 -11.07 -12.66
N LEU A 151 7.17 -10.30 -11.85
CA LEU A 151 5.71 -10.18 -11.94
C LEU A 151 5.26 -8.90 -12.65
N ASN A 152 6.20 -8.03 -13.05
CA ASN A 152 5.92 -6.72 -13.64
C ASN A 152 4.91 -5.90 -12.82
N VAL A 153 5.09 -5.91 -11.49
CA VAL A 153 4.19 -5.22 -10.54
C VAL A 153 4.65 -3.79 -10.30
N HIS A 154 3.69 -2.89 -10.14
CA HIS A 154 3.97 -1.51 -9.75
C HIS A 154 4.61 -1.44 -8.37
N SER A 155 5.49 -0.46 -8.15
CA SER A 155 6.19 -0.36 -6.87
C SER A 155 6.33 1.07 -6.39
N ILE A 156 6.30 1.21 -5.06
CA ILE A 156 6.69 2.41 -4.35
C ILE A 156 8.11 2.23 -3.86
N SER A 157 9.00 3.16 -4.22
CA SER A 157 10.35 3.26 -3.69
C SER A 157 10.44 4.44 -2.75
N PHE A 158 11.01 4.21 -1.57
CA PHE A 158 11.19 5.22 -0.55
C PHE A 158 12.66 5.28 -0.10
N GLU A 159 13.18 6.50 0.03
CA GLU A 159 14.58 6.70 0.44
C GLU A 159 14.70 6.70 1.98
N PHE A 160 14.68 5.50 2.58
CA PHE A 160 14.75 5.33 4.03
C PHE A 160 15.98 5.97 4.66
N GLU A 161 17.09 6.10 3.91
CA GLU A 161 18.31 6.74 4.38
C GLU A 161 18.09 8.19 4.82
N LEU A 162 17.20 8.90 4.15
CA LEU A 162 16.85 10.28 4.51
C LEU A 162 16.23 10.37 5.90
N LEU A 163 15.45 9.36 6.31
CA LEU A 163 14.91 9.31 7.67
C LEU A 163 16.01 9.13 8.72
N LEU A 164 17.07 8.40 8.39
CA LEU A 164 18.18 8.11 9.32
C LEU A 164 19.18 9.28 9.43
N THR A 165 19.29 10.11 8.39
CA THR A 165 20.25 11.21 8.33
C THR A 165 19.67 12.54 8.84
N GLU A 166 18.36 12.74 8.73
CA GLU A 166 17.70 13.98 9.16
C GLU A 166 17.32 13.92 10.65
N PRO A 167 17.76 14.90 11.47
CA PRO A 167 17.46 14.90 12.90
C PRO A 167 15.95 14.93 13.21
N GLY A 168 15.53 14.06 14.10
CA GLY A 168 14.15 14.00 14.60
C GLY A 168 13.16 13.32 13.66
N MET A 169 13.62 12.64 12.59
CA MET A 169 12.77 11.86 11.70
C MET A 169 12.47 10.45 12.23
N ILE A 170 13.35 9.91 13.09
CA ILE A 170 13.19 8.58 13.71
C ILE A 170 12.92 8.74 15.21
N GLN A 171 12.05 7.90 15.74
CA GLN A 171 11.73 7.82 17.17
C GLN A 171 12.95 7.31 17.98
N SER A 172 12.86 7.41 19.30
CA SER A 172 13.93 6.97 20.21
C SER A 172 14.24 5.47 20.14
N ASP A 173 13.36 4.67 19.55
CA ASP A 173 13.57 3.25 19.30
C ASP A 173 14.53 2.97 18.11
N GLY A 174 14.94 3.99 17.39
CA GLY A 174 15.86 3.89 16.26
C GLY A 174 15.27 3.24 14.99
N MET A 175 13.95 3.06 14.93
CA MET A 175 13.29 2.29 13.87
C MET A 175 12.10 3.02 13.26
N HIS A 176 11.15 3.45 14.08
CA HIS A 176 9.90 4.00 13.59
C HIS A 176 10.01 5.49 13.27
N PRO A 177 9.40 5.96 12.16
CA PRO A 177 9.36 7.38 11.83
C PRO A 177 8.57 8.18 12.88
N THR A 178 8.99 9.42 13.13
CA THR A 178 8.21 10.37 13.94
C THR A 178 7.11 11.04 13.14
N SER A 179 6.25 11.82 13.81
CA SER A 179 5.26 12.67 13.13
C SER A 179 5.89 13.67 12.16
N LYS A 180 7.11 14.15 12.43
CA LYS A 180 7.88 15.02 11.51
C LYS A 180 8.18 14.36 10.16
N ALA A 181 8.35 13.04 10.14
CA ALA A 181 8.69 12.30 8.94
C ALA A 181 7.47 12.02 8.03
N GLN A 182 6.25 12.14 8.56
CA GLN A 182 5.07 11.61 7.88
C GLN A 182 4.70 12.36 6.59
N ASP A 183 4.86 13.67 6.54
CA ASP A 183 4.68 14.44 5.31
C ASP A 183 5.68 14.05 4.22
N PHE A 184 6.92 13.77 4.61
CA PHE A 184 7.95 13.31 3.69
C PHE A 184 7.58 11.93 3.09
N ILE A 185 7.14 10.98 3.94
CA ILE A 185 6.69 9.66 3.51
C ILE A 185 5.48 9.79 2.58
N LYS A 186 4.46 10.56 3.01
CA LYS A 186 3.25 10.83 2.23
C LYS A 186 3.58 11.35 0.83
N ASN A 187 4.46 12.34 0.74
CA ASN A 187 4.81 12.96 -0.54
C ASN A 187 5.54 11.99 -1.48
N ALA A 188 6.42 11.14 -0.95
CA ALA A 188 7.09 10.09 -1.74
C ALA A 188 6.11 9.04 -2.26
N VAL A 189 5.17 8.59 -1.42
CA VAL A 189 4.11 7.67 -1.80
C VAL A 189 3.20 8.29 -2.86
N LYS A 190 2.71 9.52 -2.62
CA LYS A 190 1.86 10.25 -3.56
C LYS A 190 2.52 10.43 -4.93
N LYS A 191 3.81 10.76 -4.95
CA LYS A 191 4.58 10.85 -6.20
C LYS A 191 4.58 9.54 -6.97
N SER A 192 4.87 8.42 -6.30
CA SER A 192 4.88 7.09 -6.95
C SER A 192 3.48 6.68 -7.44
N LEU A 193 2.43 7.05 -6.73
CA LEU A 193 1.05 6.77 -7.13
C LEU A 193 0.62 7.58 -8.35
N LYS A 194 1.08 8.83 -8.49
CA LYS A 194 0.76 9.66 -9.67
C LYS A 194 1.27 9.08 -10.98
N ASP A 195 2.37 8.33 -10.94
CA ASP A 195 2.93 7.67 -12.13
C ASP A 195 2.05 6.48 -12.56
N LEU A 196 1.22 5.96 -11.67
CA LEU A 196 0.37 4.80 -11.87
C LEU A 196 -1.11 5.16 -12.05
N ILE A 197 -1.59 6.08 -11.25
CA ILE A 197 -2.99 6.45 -11.15
C ILE A 197 -3.17 7.82 -11.82
N HIS A 198 -3.73 7.81 -13.03
CA HIS A 198 -4.08 9.05 -13.73
C HIS A 198 -5.11 9.82 -12.89
N ASP A 199 -4.89 11.11 -12.68
CA ASP A 199 -5.75 12.01 -11.91
C ASP A 199 -5.63 11.96 -10.37
N LEU A 200 -4.57 11.39 -9.82
CA LEU A 200 -4.29 11.43 -8.37
C LEU A 200 -3.78 12.80 -7.90
#